data_209a0a07241f61a93a0d166d263a9871
#
_entry.id   209a0a07241f61a93a0d166d263a9871
#
_cell.length_a   1.000
_cell.length_b   1.000
_cell.length_c   1.000
_cell.angle_alpha   90.00
_cell.angle_beta   90.00
_cell.angle_gamma   90.00
#
_symmetry.space_group_name_H-M   'P 1'
#
loop_
_entity.id
_entity.type
_entity.pdbx_description
1 polymer ?
#
loop_
_entity_poly.entity_id
_entity_poly.type
_entity_poly.pdbx_seq_one_letter_code
_entity_poly.pdbx_strand_id
1 'polypeptide(L)' 'MKTTTYNPSPIEVDFANALFILQKEIQKHLQHNEIVNVETRMNHDNPSIKFSLLDKDSDPHEIVIRVIQIPDKF' A
#
# COMPACT_ATOMS: atom_id res chain seq x y z
N MET A 1 8.00 -17.55 -8.91
CA MET A 1 8.14 -18.54 -7.84
C MET A 1 6.84 -18.66 -7.06
N LYS A 2 6.53 -19.87 -6.67
CA LYS A 2 5.28 -20.12 -5.97
C LYS A 2 5.55 -20.27 -4.49
N THR A 3 4.79 -19.54 -3.69
CA THR A 3 4.93 -19.59 -2.23
C THR A 3 3.97 -20.60 -1.68
N THR A 4 4.47 -21.54 -0.89
CA THR A 4 3.62 -22.53 -0.24
C THR A 4 3.23 -22.11 1.17
N THR A 5 3.84 -21.06 1.68
CA THR A 5 3.52 -20.51 2.98
C THR A 5 2.95 -19.11 2.79
N TYR A 6 2.35 -18.59 3.84
CA TYR A 6 1.73 -17.27 3.77
C TYR A 6 2.66 -16.16 4.22
N ASN A 7 3.96 -16.42 4.15
CA ASN A 7 4.94 -15.39 4.46
C ASN A 7 5.21 -14.58 3.21
N PRO A 8 5.22 -13.24 3.31
CA PRO A 8 5.52 -12.41 2.16
C PRO A 8 7.00 -12.55 1.81
N SER A 9 7.31 -12.40 0.52
CA SER A 9 8.70 -12.44 0.10
C SER A 9 9.37 -11.11 0.48
N PRO A 10 10.69 -11.12 0.67
CA PRO A 10 11.39 -9.89 1.05
C PRO A 10 11.20 -8.74 0.06
N ILE A 11 11.10 -9.06 -1.24
CA ILE A 11 10.95 -8.00 -2.23
C ILE A 11 9.57 -7.36 -2.13
N GLU A 12 8.55 -8.14 -1.78
CA GLU A 12 7.21 -7.60 -1.61
C GLU A 12 7.14 -6.67 -0.40
N VAL A 13 7.76 -7.09 0.69
CA VAL A 13 7.79 -6.27 1.90
C VAL A 13 8.61 -5.00 1.65
N ASP A 14 9.71 -5.12 0.94
CA ASP A 14 10.55 -3.97 0.63
C ASP A 14 9.78 -2.94 -0.18
N PHE A 15 9.03 -3.39 -1.17
CA PHE A 15 8.26 -2.48 -2.01
C PHE A 15 7.11 -1.84 -1.23
N ALA A 16 6.43 -2.62 -0.41
CA ALA A 16 5.35 -2.09 0.42
C ALA A 16 5.88 -1.05 1.39
N ASN A 17 7.05 -1.30 1.96
CA ASN A 17 7.69 -0.35 2.87
C ASN A 17 8.05 0.93 2.15
N ALA A 18 8.52 0.83 0.91
CA ALA A 18 8.84 2.02 0.12
C ALA A 18 7.60 2.87 -0.10
N LEU A 19 6.48 2.24 -0.40
CA LEU A 19 5.23 2.97 -0.55
C LEU A 19 4.83 3.68 0.74
N PHE A 20 5.01 3.00 1.86
CA PHE A 20 4.69 3.59 3.15
C PHE A 20 5.56 4.82 3.43
N ILE A 21 6.85 4.71 3.12
CA ILE A 21 7.78 5.82 3.33
C ILE A 21 7.44 7.00 2.44
N LEU A 22 6.93 6.73 1.23
CA LEU A 22 6.63 7.77 0.26
C LEU A 22 5.30 8.46 0.46
N GLN A 23 4.62 8.20 1.58
CA GLN A 23 3.27 8.75 1.77
C GLN A 23 3.24 10.28 1.67
N LYS A 24 4.29 10.95 2.11
CA LYS A 24 4.33 12.41 2.01
C LYS A 24 4.52 12.87 0.58
N GLU A 25 5.30 12.12 -0.21
CA GLU A 25 5.45 12.43 -1.62
C GLU A 25 4.13 12.21 -2.36
N ILE A 26 3.44 11.13 -2.04
CA ILE A 26 2.14 10.88 -2.64
C ILE A 26 1.19 12.03 -2.32
N GLN A 27 1.22 12.50 -1.08
CA GLN A 27 0.36 13.61 -0.68
C GLN A 27 0.60 14.86 -1.54
N LYS A 28 1.85 15.10 -1.90
CA LYS A 28 2.17 16.27 -2.72
C LYS A 28 1.51 16.23 -4.09
N HIS A 29 1.22 15.03 -4.59
CA HIS A 29 0.64 14.86 -5.91
C HIS A 29 -0.87 14.73 -5.87
N LEU A 30 -1.46 14.64 -4.69
CA LEU A 30 -2.91 14.64 -4.55
C LEU A 30 -3.38 16.09 -4.52
N GLN A 31 -4.37 16.42 -5.34
CA GLN A 31 -4.75 17.81 -5.52
C GLN A 31 -5.77 18.30 -4.51
N HIS A 32 -6.78 17.48 -4.23
CA HIS A 32 -7.87 17.91 -3.36
C HIS A 32 -8.13 16.91 -2.24
N ASN A 33 -7.28 15.91 -2.11
CA ASN A 33 -7.49 14.85 -1.14
C ASN A 33 -6.36 14.83 -0.15
N GLU A 34 -6.67 14.53 1.08
CA GLU A 34 -5.69 14.55 2.15
C GLU A 34 -5.54 13.18 2.77
N ILE A 35 -4.31 12.70 2.87
CA ILE A 35 -4.03 11.44 3.57
C ILE A 35 -4.06 11.74 5.06
N VAL A 36 -4.96 11.09 5.79
CA VAL A 36 -5.08 11.31 7.23
C VAL A 36 -4.58 10.15 8.06
N ASN A 37 -4.43 8.98 7.45
CA ASN A 37 -3.90 7.83 8.16
C ASN A 37 -3.38 6.82 7.17
N VAL A 38 -2.35 6.06 7.57
CA VAL A 38 -1.78 4.99 6.75
C VAL A 38 -1.55 3.80 7.64
N GLU A 39 -2.11 2.66 7.27
CA GLU A 39 -1.92 1.41 8.00
C GLU A 39 -1.26 0.39 7.10
N THR A 40 -0.43 -0.46 7.70
CA THR A 40 0.27 -1.47 6.93
C THR A 40 -0.01 -2.85 7.50
N ARG A 41 0.00 -3.84 6.61
CA ARG A 41 -0.07 -5.24 7.00
C ARG A 41 1.04 -5.96 6.27
N MET A 42 2.18 -6.06 6.93
CA MET A 42 3.39 -6.61 6.31
C MET A 42 3.58 -8.09 6.57
N ASN A 43 2.81 -8.66 7.49
CA ASN A 43 2.98 -10.06 7.88
C ASN A 43 2.07 -11.01 7.10
N HIS A 44 1.43 -10.51 6.05
CA HIS A 44 0.53 -11.32 5.26
C HIS A 44 1.22 -11.73 3.97
N ASP A 45 0.68 -12.77 3.34
CA ASP A 45 1.21 -13.28 2.10
C ASP A 45 1.37 -12.18 1.05
N ASN A 46 0.37 -11.33 0.96
CA ASN A 46 0.43 -10.16 0.10
C ASN A 46 0.40 -8.94 0.99
N PRO A 47 1.55 -8.32 1.26
CA PRO A 47 1.58 -7.13 2.10
C PRO A 47 0.67 -6.05 1.53
N SER A 48 0.01 -5.32 2.39
CA SER A 48 -0.90 -4.29 1.94
C SER A 48 -0.74 -3.02 2.75
N ILE A 49 -1.13 -1.92 2.14
CA ILE A 49 -1.11 -0.61 2.76
C ILE A 49 -2.47 0.02 2.54
N LYS A 50 -3.08 0.49 3.62
CA LYS A 50 -4.36 1.16 3.53
C LYS A 50 -4.16 2.64 3.79
N PHE A 51 -4.57 3.45 2.83
CA PHE A 51 -4.57 4.90 2.96
C PHE A 51 -5.98 5.37 3.27
N SER A 52 -6.13 6.07 4.37
CA SER A 52 -7.39 6.72 4.71
C SER A 52 -7.28 8.17 4.29
N LEU A 53 -8.23 8.62 3.48
CA LEU A 53 -8.19 9.95 2.90
C LEU A 53 -9.48 10.70 3.16
N LEU A 54 -9.37 12.02 3.15
CA LEU A 54 -10.53 12.91 3.13
C LEU A 54 -10.52 13.63 1.79
N ASP A 55 -11.69 13.71 1.15
CA ASP A 55 -11.77 14.46 -0.09
C ASP A 55 -12.03 15.95 0.22
N LYS A 56 -12.24 16.74 -0.82
CA LYS A 56 -12.39 18.18 -0.63
C LYS A 56 -13.62 18.55 0.20
N ASP A 57 -14.58 17.65 0.29
CA ASP A 57 -15.77 17.84 1.10
C ASP A 57 -15.66 17.21 2.47
N SER A 58 -14.46 16.74 2.82
CA SER A 58 -14.16 16.07 4.08
C SER A 58 -14.86 14.72 4.23
N ASP A 59 -15.24 14.10 3.12
CA ASP A 59 -15.79 12.77 3.15
C ASP A 59 -14.68 11.74 3.19
N PRO A 60 -14.80 10.71 4.04
CA PRO A 60 -13.74 9.73 4.18
C PRO A 60 -13.77 8.67 3.08
N HIS A 61 -12.56 8.28 2.67
CA HIS A 61 -12.37 7.22 1.70
C HIS A 61 -11.20 6.35 2.15
N GLU A 62 -11.23 5.08 1.75
CA GLU A 62 -10.14 4.18 2.06
C GLU A 62 -9.68 3.48 0.80
N ILE A 63 -8.37 3.50 0.57
CA ILE A 63 -7.77 2.86 -0.59
C ILE A 63 -6.75 1.86 -0.08
N VAL A 64 -6.86 0.62 -0.56
CA VAL A 64 -5.93 -0.44 -0.18
C VAL A 64 -5.09 -0.81 -1.39
N ILE A 65 -3.77 -0.80 -1.20
CA ILE A 65 -2.83 -1.24 -2.20
C ILE A 65 -2.22 -2.54 -1.70
N ARG A 66 -2.34 -3.59 -2.52
CA ARG A 66 -1.78 -4.89 -2.18
C ARG A 66 -0.63 -5.19 -3.11
N VAL A 67 0.50 -5.59 -2.53
CA VAL A 67 1.70 -5.87 -3.31
C VAL A 67 1.70 -7.36 -3.67
N ILE A 68 1.63 -7.64 -4.96
CA ILE A 68 1.55 -9.00 -5.47
C ILE A 68 2.68 -9.19 -6.48
N GLN A 69 3.47 -10.22 -6.27
CA GLN A 69 4.53 -10.55 -7.22
C GLN A 69 4.00 -11.56 -8.21
N ILE A 70 4.20 -11.27 -9.48
CA ILE A 70 3.76 -12.15 -10.56
C ILE A 70 4.92 -13.05 -10.93
N PRO A 71 4.76 -14.36 -10.78
CA PRO A 71 5.90 -15.26 -11.01
C PRO A 71 6.31 -15.42 -12.47
N ASP A 72 5.36 -15.23 -13.37
CA ASP A 72 5.67 -15.43 -14.79
C ASP A 72 5.66 -14.13 -15.54
N LYS A 73 4.61 -13.89 -16.22
CA LYS A 73 4.46 -12.67 -17.00
C LYS A 73 3.12 -12.04 -16.73
N PHE A 74 3.11 -10.77 -16.92
CA PHE A 74 1.91 -9.96 -16.66
C PHE A 74 0.95 -9.94 -17.90
#